data_90168fe138f66c348ca3771defb998e8
#
_entry.id   90168fe138f66c348ca3771defb998e8
#
_cell.length_a   1.000
_cell.length_b   1.000
_cell.length_c   1.000
_cell.angle_alpha   90.00
_cell.angle_beta   90.00
_cell.angle_gamma   90.00
#
_symmetry.space_group_name_H-M   'P 1'
#
loop_
_entity.id
_entity.type
_entity.pdbx_description
1 polymer ?
#
loop_
_entity_poly.entity_id
_entity_poly.type
_entity_poly.pdbx_seq_one_letter_code
_entity_poly.pdbx_strand_id
1 'polypeptide(L)'
;VYAVLQDGTRLNVTPAVTDLGWEEGEGELSARFSFTAANVDYNGNPLSSTIKPNTAIVVTASAGGDEKEVANGKVIEWYPQDSATAKGFSVVCYDDLYNLQKSQDDRYIKAGTGTKSALNAIFSDWGIPAGEYKGPDKPHAKTLFKAEYLGDIITELLDDAEKHGADNYVIRMTGGKVDVLPINANESVYHFDEDDNLTTSGDKISTADLVTRVKVIGLEKKTKKRSVEATLDGKTEYGIRQRIYTRSSDDTAAQAKSAAQKTLDEKGEPTRKTTLKGADLPFIRKGDKIRAAARTVNGFCTVLGVQHDAANRTMTMTVKVLGEDSAESKKGSDEYKVGDVVNFAGGSHYKTATDTQAASTNLSPGKAKITIIKKGAKHPYHLIYQNWAETHVYGWVDDGTFSK
;
A
#
# COMPACT_ATOMS: atom_id res chain seq x y z
N VAL A 1 -5.03 20.45 5.90
CA VAL A 1 -4.22 19.98 7.04
C VAL A 1 -4.77 20.59 8.31
N TYR A 2 -5.05 19.77 9.30
CA TYR A 2 -5.61 20.19 10.57
C TYR A 2 -4.69 19.73 11.72
N ALA A 3 -4.33 20.64 12.61
CA ALA A 3 -3.77 20.30 13.90
C ALA A 3 -4.91 20.09 14.91
N VAL A 4 -4.89 18.99 15.66
CA VAL A 4 -5.88 18.70 16.70
C VAL A 4 -5.28 19.09 18.04
N LEU A 5 -5.90 20.09 18.67
CA LEU A 5 -5.46 20.63 19.95
C LEU A 5 -5.87 19.70 21.10
N GLN A 6 -5.33 19.94 22.30
CA GLN A 6 -5.62 19.12 23.49
C GLN A 6 -7.10 19.12 23.91
N ASP A 7 -7.82 20.19 23.60
CA ASP A 7 -9.26 20.29 23.84
C ASP A 7 -10.13 19.66 22.74
N GLY A 8 -9.49 19.01 21.74
CA GLY A 8 -10.15 18.41 20.59
C GLY A 8 -10.47 19.38 19.44
N THR A 9 -10.16 20.65 19.58
CA THR A 9 -10.37 21.66 18.53
C THR A 9 -9.48 21.34 17.32
N ARG A 10 -10.06 21.35 16.11
CA ARG A 10 -9.35 21.23 14.84
C ARG A 10 -8.97 22.61 14.31
N LEU A 11 -7.70 22.92 14.34
CA LEU A 11 -7.13 24.13 13.77
C LEU A 11 -6.74 23.88 12.31
N ASN A 12 -7.37 24.57 11.36
CA ASN A 12 -6.96 24.54 9.96
C ASN A 12 -5.65 25.29 9.76
N VAL A 13 -4.57 24.56 9.46
CA VAL A 13 -3.23 25.10 9.23
C VAL A 13 -2.83 25.10 7.76
N THR A 14 -3.73 24.66 6.87
CA THR A 14 -3.47 24.54 5.41
C THR A 14 -2.85 25.81 4.81
N PRO A 15 -3.29 27.05 5.15
CA PRO A 15 -2.73 28.25 4.55
C PRO A 15 -1.24 28.50 4.87
N ALA A 16 -0.75 27.89 5.97
CA ALA A 16 0.66 28.02 6.38
C ALA A 16 1.53 26.86 5.88
N VAL A 17 0.93 25.79 5.32
CA VAL A 17 1.63 24.55 4.96
C VAL A 17 2.17 24.61 3.54
N THR A 18 3.42 24.14 3.40
CA THR A 18 4.08 23.85 2.13
C THR A 18 4.71 22.46 2.16
N ASP A 19 5.15 21.95 1.03
CA ASP A 19 5.89 20.68 0.90
C ASP A 19 5.20 19.48 1.55
N LEU A 20 3.86 19.49 1.53
CA LEU A 20 3.07 18.38 2.08
C LEU A 20 3.25 17.11 1.24
N GLY A 21 3.61 16.04 1.90
CA GLY A 21 3.62 14.69 1.33
C GLY A 21 3.29 13.64 2.36
N TRP A 22 2.81 12.48 1.90
CA TRP A 22 2.58 11.31 2.74
C TRP A 22 2.96 10.03 2.00
N GLU A 23 3.28 9.00 2.75
CA GLU A 23 3.73 7.73 2.19
C GLU A 23 3.30 6.53 3.05
N GLU A 24 3.02 5.45 2.37
CA GLU A 24 2.91 4.10 2.93
C GLU A 24 4.01 3.26 2.27
N GLY A 25 5.12 3.05 2.98
CA GLY A 25 6.31 2.38 2.44
C GLY A 25 6.13 0.88 2.26
N GLU A 26 6.83 0.32 1.27
CA GLU A 26 6.93 -1.13 1.10
C GLU A 26 7.65 -1.75 2.31
N GLY A 27 7.01 -2.71 2.99
CA GLY A 27 7.54 -3.35 4.19
C GLY A 27 7.38 -2.53 5.48
N GLU A 28 6.90 -1.29 5.40
CA GLU A 28 6.62 -0.46 6.58
C GLU A 28 5.21 -0.75 7.11
N LEU A 29 5.09 -0.81 8.43
CA LEU A 29 3.78 -1.00 9.07
C LEU A 29 2.99 0.32 9.14
N SER A 30 3.66 1.41 9.54
CA SER A 30 3.04 2.73 9.73
C SER A 30 3.12 3.60 8.47
N ALA A 31 2.11 4.45 8.29
CA ALA A 31 2.18 5.56 7.35
C ALA A 31 3.00 6.71 7.92
N ARG A 32 3.75 7.40 7.06
CA ARG A 32 4.53 8.59 7.36
C ARG A 32 4.00 9.77 6.55
N PHE A 33 3.93 10.94 7.15
CA PHE A 33 3.67 12.18 6.42
C PHE A 33 4.46 13.35 6.99
N SER A 34 4.73 14.33 6.14
CA SER A 34 5.54 15.48 6.53
C SER A 34 5.09 16.73 5.81
N PHE A 35 5.33 17.87 6.41
CA PHE A 35 5.15 19.17 5.78
C PHE A 35 6.09 20.21 6.41
N THR A 36 6.27 21.31 5.67
CA THR A 36 6.86 22.54 6.19
C THR A 36 5.74 23.56 6.41
N ALA A 37 5.82 24.35 7.46
CA ALA A 37 4.84 25.41 7.74
C ALA A 37 5.54 26.75 8.03
N ALA A 38 4.95 27.82 7.52
CA ALA A 38 5.31 29.18 7.92
C ALA A 38 4.92 29.37 9.40
N ASN A 39 5.79 30.01 10.18
CA ASN A 39 5.55 30.27 11.59
C ASN A 39 4.69 31.54 11.77
N VAL A 40 3.45 31.45 11.33
CA VAL A 40 2.45 32.52 11.43
C VAL A 40 1.92 32.65 12.87
N ASP A 41 1.40 33.82 13.21
CA ASP A 41 0.74 34.04 14.48
C ASP A 41 -0.65 33.37 14.49
N TYR A 42 -0.94 32.67 15.56
CA TYR A 42 -2.25 32.09 15.84
C TYR A 42 -2.67 32.47 17.27
N ASN A 43 -3.67 33.36 17.39
CA ASN A 43 -4.18 33.86 18.67
C ASN A 43 -3.09 34.47 19.58
N GLY A 44 -2.16 35.25 19.02
CA GLY A 44 -1.08 35.89 19.73
C GLY A 44 0.13 34.97 20.03
N ASN A 45 0.14 33.75 19.48
CA ASN A 45 1.24 32.80 19.61
C ASN A 45 1.73 32.31 18.26
N PRO A 46 3.03 32.11 18.07
CA PRO A 46 3.53 31.52 16.84
C PRO A 46 3.03 30.07 16.67
N LEU A 47 2.68 29.68 15.45
CA LEU A 47 2.14 28.34 15.14
C LEU A 47 3.08 27.23 15.62
N SER A 48 4.40 27.45 15.61
CA SER A 48 5.40 26.53 16.13
C SER A 48 5.30 26.28 17.65
N SER A 49 4.61 27.14 18.38
CA SER A 49 4.32 26.90 19.80
C SER A 49 3.12 25.99 20.02
N THR A 50 2.24 25.91 19.02
CA THR A 50 1.01 25.10 19.03
C THR A 50 1.29 23.70 18.48
N ILE A 51 2.04 23.61 17.39
CA ILE A 51 2.43 22.31 16.78
C ILE A 51 3.79 21.90 17.31
N LYS A 52 3.80 20.86 18.12
CA LYS A 52 4.97 20.30 18.81
C LYS A 52 4.96 18.78 18.72
N PRO A 53 6.04 18.09 19.15
CA PRO A 53 5.97 16.63 19.30
C PRO A 53 4.73 16.18 20.06
N ASN A 54 4.12 15.09 19.57
CA ASN A 54 2.85 14.51 20.02
C ASN A 54 1.58 15.31 19.68
N THR A 55 1.65 16.45 18.96
CA THR A 55 0.45 17.09 18.41
C THR A 55 -0.14 16.18 17.32
N ALA A 56 -1.45 15.91 17.41
CA ALA A 56 -2.13 15.12 16.37
C ALA A 56 -2.39 15.99 15.13
N ILE A 57 -2.10 15.43 13.96
CA ILE A 57 -2.28 16.08 12.66
C ILE A 57 -3.16 15.19 11.79
N VAL A 58 -4.14 15.80 11.13
CA VAL A 58 -5.03 15.16 10.17
C VAL A 58 -4.86 15.82 8.82
N VAL A 59 -4.64 15.04 7.79
CA VAL A 59 -4.57 15.49 6.39
C VAL A 59 -5.80 14.97 5.67
N THR A 60 -6.50 15.86 5.00
CA THR A 60 -7.65 15.54 4.16
C THR A 60 -7.38 15.93 2.72
N ALA A 61 -7.99 15.22 1.79
CA ALA A 61 -7.96 15.53 0.37
C ALA A 61 -9.34 15.37 -0.26
N SER A 62 -9.56 16.05 -1.39
CA SER A 62 -10.75 15.92 -2.21
C SER A 62 -10.36 15.69 -3.67
N ALA A 63 -11.02 14.76 -4.33
CA ALA A 63 -10.88 14.49 -5.76
C ALA A 63 -12.25 14.64 -6.44
N GLY A 64 -12.75 15.87 -6.46
CA GLY A 64 -14.03 16.24 -7.08
C GLY A 64 -15.28 15.84 -6.29
N GLY A 65 -15.14 15.52 -5.00
CA GLY A 65 -16.23 15.16 -4.08
C GLY A 65 -15.96 15.69 -2.67
N ASP A 66 -16.54 15.02 -1.68
CA ASP A 66 -16.33 15.32 -0.27
C ASP A 66 -14.87 15.14 0.15
N GLU A 67 -14.46 15.96 1.11
CA GLU A 67 -13.14 15.85 1.74
C GLU A 67 -13.05 14.56 2.56
N LYS A 68 -11.99 13.77 2.32
CA LYS A 68 -11.73 12.52 3.03
C LYS A 68 -10.34 12.55 3.66
N GLU A 69 -10.21 11.90 4.79
CA GLU A 69 -8.91 11.69 5.45
C GLU A 69 -7.98 10.83 4.59
N VAL A 70 -6.74 11.29 4.40
CA VAL A 70 -5.68 10.57 3.68
C VAL A 70 -4.50 10.25 4.57
N ALA A 71 -4.27 11.03 5.64
CA ALA A 71 -3.27 10.72 6.67
C ALA A 71 -3.72 11.26 8.02
N ASN A 72 -3.41 10.51 9.08
CA ASN A 72 -3.72 10.88 10.46
C ASN A 72 -2.64 10.28 11.37
N GLY A 73 -2.06 11.11 12.22
CA GLY A 73 -0.99 10.66 13.11
C GLY A 73 -0.49 11.78 14.02
N LYS A 74 0.64 11.55 14.65
CA LYS A 74 1.24 12.48 15.61
C LYS A 74 2.59 12.96 15.14
N VAL A 75 2.93 14.20 15.48
CA VAL A 75 4.26 14.76 15.24
C VAL A 75 5.29 13.98 16.07
N ILE A 76 6.22 13.34 15.38
CA ILE A 76 7.35 12.62 15.99
C ILE A 76 8.62 13.46 15.91
N GLU A 77 8.84 14.13 14.77
CA GLU A 77 9.97 15.02 14.59
C GLU A 77 9.47 16.44 14.33
N TRP A 78 10.09 17.39 15.02
CA TRP A 78 9.78 18.81 14.91
C TRP A 78 11.09 19.58 14.76
N TYR A 79 11.22 20.33 13.68
CA TYR A 79 12.44 21.04 13.36
C TYR A 79 12.13 22.52 13.06
N PRO A 80 12.47 23.47 13.95
CA PRO A 80 12.34 24.88 13.67
C PRO A 80 13.38 25.32 12.64
N GLN A 81 12.97 26.16 11.72
CA GLN A 81 13.80 26.71 10.66
C GLN A 81 13.67 28.23 10.66
N ASP A 82 14.68 28.91 11.18
CA ASP A 82 14.76 30.37 11.14
C ASP A 82 15.87 30.79 10.20
N SER A 83 15.54 31.62 9.22
CA SER A 83 16.48 32.33 8.35
C SER A 83 16.33 33.82 8.54
N ALA A 84 17.23 34.61 7.95
CA ALA A 84 17.14 36.07 8.00
C ALA A 84 15.85 36.64 7.34
N THR A 85 15.23 35.86 6.45
CA THR A 85 14.09 36.28 5.62
C THR A 85 12.81 35.51 5.85
N ALA A 86 12.86 34.36 6.54
CA ALA A 86 11.70 33.53 6.76
C ALA A 86 11.81 32.77 8.10
N LYS A 87 10.69 32.66 8.77
CA LYS A 87 10.53 31.83 9.97
C LYS A 87 9.56 30.68 9.65
N GLY A 88 9.98 29.48 9.93
CA GLY A 88 9.18 28.29 9.67
C GLY A 88 9.57 27.12 10.55
N PHE A 89 8.91 26.00 10.36
CA PHE A 89 9.26 24.73 10.98
C PHE A 89 8.82 23.59 10.08
N SER A 90 9.52 22.47 10.16
CA SER A 90 9.13 21.23 9.49
C SER A 90 8.72 20.20 10.52
N VAL A 91 7.80 19.33 10.16
CA VAL A 91 7.35 18.21 10.98
C VAL A 91 7.36 16.92 10.20
N VAL A 92 7.65 15.83 10.90
CA VAL A 92 7.43 14.46 10.44
C VAL A 92 6.46 13.80 11.40
N CYS A 93 5.41 13.26 10.83
CA CYS A 93 4.34 12.59 11.55
C CYS A 93 4.25 11.13 11.14
N TYR A 94 3.80 10.31 12.07
CA TYR A 94 3.49 8.90 11.83
C TYR A 94 2.13 8.58 12.46
N ASP A 95 1.44 7.60 11.89
CA ASP A 95 0.26 7.01 12.53
C ASP A 95 0.63 6.18 13.76
N ASP A 96 -0.37 5.71 14.51
CA ASP A 96 -0.15 5.02 15.78
C ASP A 96 0.51 3.63 15.62
N LEU A 97 0.54 3.05 14.42
CA LEU A 97 1.27 1.81 14.14
C LEU A 97 2.79 1.99 14.28
N TYR A 98 3.30 3.23 14.19
CA TYR A 98 4.70 3.55 14.46
C TYR A 98 5.15 3.08 15.84
N ASN A 99 4.29 3.18 16.85
CA ASN A 99 4.60 2.71 18.19
C ASN A 99 4.88 1.20 18.23
N LEU A 100 4.17 0.41 17.42
CA LEU A 100 4.40 -1.03 17.31
C LEU A 100 5.73 -1.37 16.63
N GLN A 101 6.14 -0.58 15.62
CA GLN A 101 7.45 -0.74 14.97
C GLN A 101 8.63 -0.42 15.92
N LYS A 102 8.41 0.42 16.93
CA LYS A 102 9.46 0.88 17.86
C LYS A 102 9.41 0.22 19.23
N SER A 103 8.40 -0.63 19.48
CA SER A 103 8.24 -1.31 20.75
C SER A 103 8.59 -2.79 20.66
N GLN A 104 9.30 -3.28 21.64
CA GLN A 104 9.59 -4.71 21.82
C GLN A 104 8.75 -5.28 22.96
N ASP A 105 8.42 -6.55 22.84
CA ASP A 105 7.68 -7.28 23.89
C ASP A 105 8.04 -8.77 23.91
N ASP A 106 7.74 -9.40 25.05
CA ASP A 106 7.68 -10.86 25.17
C ASP A 106 6.24 -11.31 24.96
N ARG A 107 5.96 -12.04 23.85
CA ARG A 107 4.61 -12.50 23.52
C ARG A 107 4.51 -14.00 23.49
N TYR A 108 3.54 -14.53 24.23
CA TYR A 108 3.19 -15.93 24.22
C TYR A 108 1.87 -16.14 23.51
N ILE A 109 1.93 -16.86 22.40
CA ILE A 109 0.76 -17.30 21.64
C ILE A 109 0.47 -18.76 22.05
N LYS A 110 -0.70 -18.98 22.60
CA LYS A 110 -1.16 -20.35 22.95
C LYS A 110 -1.48 -21.12 21.66
N ALA A 111 -1.25 -22.45 21.68
CA ALA A 111 -1.70 -23.29 20.58
C ALA A 111 -3.21 -23.12 20.34
N GLY A 112 -3.60 -22.93 19.08
CA GLY A 112 -4.98 -22.73 18.66
C GLY A 112 -5.50 -21.29 18.77
N THR A 113 -4.68 -20.31 19.20
CA THR A 113 -5.06 -18.90 19.15
C THR A 113 -5.22 -18.46 17.69
N GLY A 114 -6.38 -17.92 17.34
CA GLY A 114 -6.62 -17.38 15.98
C GLY A 114 -5.86 -16.09 15.73
N THR A 115 -5.50 -15.84 14.46
CA THR A 115 -4.77 -14.63 14.02
C THR A 115 -5.45 -13.36 14.48
N LYS A 116 -6.77 -13.25 14.28
CA LYS A 116 -7.56 -12.09 14.72
C LYS A 116 -7.41 -11.80 16.21
N SER A 117 -7.50 -12.84 17.04
CA SER A 117 -7.38 -12.70 18.48
C SER A 117 -5.98 -12.26 18.90
N ALA A 118 -4.94 -12.82 18.26
CA ALA A 118 -3.54 -12.47 18.53
C ALA A 118 -3.23 -11.01 18.17
N LEU A 119 -3.64 -10.56 16.98
CA LEU A 119 -3.44 -9.19 16.51
C LEU A 119 -4.22 -8.17 17.35
N ASN A 120 -5.51 -8.45 17.63
CA ASN A 120 -6.34 -7.57 18.44
C ASN A 120 -5.81 -7.39 19.87
N ALA A 121 -5.21 -8.44 20.47
CA ALA A 121 -4.55 -8.32 21.76
C ALA A 121 -3.37 -7.35 21.70
N ILE A 122 -2.55 -7.41 20.64
CA ILE A 122 -1.43 -6.47 20.44
C ILE A 122 -1.96 -5.05 20.30
N PHE A 123 -2.93 -4.81 19.42
CA PHE A 123 -3.48 -3.48 19.19
C PHE A 123 -4.11 -2.90 20.46
N SER A 124 -4.88 -3.72 21.20
CA SER A 124 -5.51 -3.30 22.45
C SER A 124 -4.50 -2.91 23.53
N ASP A 125 -3.43 -3.70 23.69
CA ASP A 125 -2.40 -3.43 24.70
C ASP A 125 -1.65 -2.12 24.44
N TRP A 126 -1.55 -1.69 23.18
CA TRP A 126 -0.95 -0.40 22.78
C TRP A 126 -1.98 0.71 22.57
N GLY A 127 -3.26 0.48 22.93
CA GLY A 127 -4.31 1.48 22.87
C GLY A 127 -4.68 1.90 21.44
N ILE A 128 -4.41 1.04 20.44
CA ILE A 128 -4.77 1.31 19.05
C ILE A 128 -6.19 0.79 18.81
N PRO A 129 -7.17 1.66 18.47
CA PRO A 129 -8.54 1.24 18.24
C PRO A 129 -8.66 0.30 17.03
N ALA A 130 -9.39 -0.80 17.19
CA ALA A 130 -9.69 -1.69 16.09
C ALA A 130 -10.68 -1.06 15.10
N GLY A 131 -10.38 -1.18 13.81
CA GLY A 131 -11.23 -0.82 12.69
C GLY A 131 -11.83 -2.04 12.02
N GLU A 132 -11.76 -2.09 10.69
CA GLU A 132 -12.29 -3.20 9.91
C GLU A 132 -11.31 -4.39 9.94
N TYR A 133 -11.81 -5.55 10.28
CA TYR A 133 -11.03 -6.78 10.22
C TYR A 133 -11.64 -7.75 9.20
N LYS A 134 -11.06 -7.78 8.02
CA LYS A 134 -11.29 -8.78 6.96
C LYS A 134 -10.07 -9.69 6.76
N GLY A 135 -9.19 -9.72 7.78
CA GLY A 135 -7.97 -10.49 7.80
C GLY A 135 -8.19 -11.98 8.09
N PRO A 136 -7.09 -12.74 8.11
CA PRO A 136 -7.16 -14.18 8.39
C PRO A 136 -7.54 -14.45 9.83
N ASP A 137 -8.16 -15.58 10.06
CA ASP A 137 -8.37 -16.13 11.41
C ASP A 137 -7.97 -17.61 11.43
N LYS A 138 -6.67 -17.85 11.26
CA LYS A 138 -6.06 -19.18 11.28
C LYS A 138 -5.49 -19.49 12.67
N PRO A 139 -5.63 -20.72 13.16
CA PRO A 139 -5.05 -21.10 14.44
C PRO A 139 -3.52 -21.21 14.34
N HIS A 140 -2.82 -20.56 15.26
CA HIS A 140 -1.36 -20.62 15.38
C HIS A 140 -0.88 -21.79 16.25
N ALA A 141 0.33 -22.26 15.99
CA ALA A 141 1.05 -23.13 16.90
C ALA A 141 1.43 -22.38 18.18
N LYS A 142 1.79 -23.14 19.22
CA LYS A 142 2.37 -22.54 20.44
C LYS A 142 3.68 -21.83 20.08
N THR A 143 3.72 -20.51 20.26
CA THR A 143 4.88 -19.69 19.94
C THR A 143 5.24 -18.75 21.09
N LEU A 144 6.51 -18.54 21.33
CA LEU A 144 7.02 -17.58 22.31
C LEU A 144 8.00 -16.63 21.61
N PHE A 145 7.59 -15.42 21.40
CA PHE A 145 8.44 -14.30 20.97
C PHE A 145 9.14 -13.71 22.20
N LYS A 146 10.42 -13.41 22.08
CA LYS A 146 11.24 -12.89 23.20
C LYS A 146 11.97 -11.64 22.78
N ALA A 147 11.63 -10.51 23.40
CA ALA A 147 12.18 -9.21 23.14
C ALA A 147 12.21 -8.86 21.63
N GLU A 148 11.12 -9.21 20.92
CA GLU A 148 10.97 -8.95 19.51
C GLU A 148 10.13 -7.70 19.27
N TYR A 149 10.37 -7.00 18.16
CA TYR A 149 9.56 -5.86 17.77
C TYR A 149 8.14 -6.31 17.43
N LEU A 150 7.16 -5.55 17.91
CA LEU A 150 5.75 -5.91 17.68
C LEU A 150 5.36 -5.90 16.22
N GLY A 151 5.97 -5.01 15.42
CA GLY A 151 5.80 -5.01 13.96
C GLY A 151 6.25 -6.32 13.31
N ASP A 152 7.36 -6.90 13.79
CA ASP A 152 7.87 -8.19 13.30
C ASP A 152 6.96 -9.35 13.74
N ILE A 153 6.49 -9.33 15.00
CA ILE A 153 5.53 -10.32 15.51
C ILE A 153 4.24 -10.30 14.68
N ILE A 154 3.71 -9.12 14.38
CA ILE A 154 2.50 -8.95 13.56
C ILE A 154 2.71 -9.54 12.17
N THR A 155 3.85 -9.23 11.54
CA THR A 155 4.21 -9.74 10.22
C THR A 155 4.33 -11.27 10.25
N GLU A 156 5.00 -11.84 11.27
CA GLU A 156 5.16 -13.29 11.38
C GLU A 156 3.82 -14.01 11.59
N LEU A 157 2.89 -13.44 12.36
CA LEU A 157 1.54 -13.99 12.53
C LEU A 157 0.74 -14.00 11.23
N LEU A 158 0.85 -12.96 10.42
CA LEU A 158 0.20 -12.91 9.10
C LEU A 158 0.86 -13.87 8.11
N ASP A 159 2.18 -13.91 8.06
CA ASP A 159 2.94 -14.86 7.23
C ASP A 159 2.61 -16.32 7.57
N ASP A 160 2.47 -16.61 8.85
CA ASP A 160 2.06 -17.95 9.31
C ASP A 160 0.64 -18.29 8.84
N ALA A 161 -0.28 -17.33 8.92
CA ALA A 161 -1.65 -17.51 8.41
C ALA A 161 -1.67 -17.73 6.89
N GLU A 162 -0.83 -17.03 6.12
CA GLU A 162 -0.68 -17.23 4.67
C GLU A 162 -0.15 -18.63 4.33
N LYS A 163 0.83 -19.13 5.07
CA LYS A 163 1.33 -20.50 4.92
C LYS A 163 0.25 -21.56 5.18
N HIS A 164 -0.77 -21.22 5.96
CA HIS A 164 -1.95 -22.07 6.22
C HIS A 164 -3.13 -21.77 5.29
N GLY A 165 -2.86 -21.16 4.11
CA GLY A 165 -3.82 -20.97 3.04
C GLY A 165 -4.75 -19.76 3.22
N ALA A 166 -4.28 -18.73 3.89
CA ALA A 166 -4.92 -17.42 3.85
C ALA A 166 -4.40 -16.59 2.66
N ASP A 167 -5.21 -15.65 2.19
CA ASP A 167 -4.77 -14.66 1.20
C ASP A 167 -3.81 -13.64 1.83
N ASN A 168 -3.08 -12.89 1.02
CA ASN A 168 -2.22 -11.82 1.50
C ASN A 168 -3.06 -10.64 2.02
N TYR A 169 -2.60 -10.02 3.10
CA TYR A 169 -3.28 -8.94 3.79
C TYR A 169 -2.40 -7.71 3.95
N VAL A 170 -3.05 -6.57 4.12
CA VAL A 170 -2.41 -5.31 4.47
C VAL A 170 -2.98 -4.81 5.79
N ILE A 171 -2.10 -4.25 6.63
CA ILE A 171 -2.48 -3.49 7.82
C ILE A 171 -2.28 -2.02 7.51
N ARG A 172 -3.27 -1.18 7.82
CA ARG A 172 -3.21 0.27 7.64
C ARG A 172 -4.15 0.99 8.59
N MET A 173 -3.86 2.24 8.91
CA MET A 173 -4.75 3.09 9.71
C MET A 173 -5.78 3.79 8.81
N THR A 174 -7.04 3.84 9.25
CA THR A 174 -8.10 4.62 8.60
C THR A 174 -8.95 5.28 9.69
N GLY A 175 -9.08 6.60 9.66
CA GLY A 175 -9.87 7.33 10.67
C GLY A 175 -9.38 7.10 12.11
N GLY A 176 -8.08 6.94 12.31
CA GLY A 176 -7.49 6.66 13.63
C GLY A 176 -7.73 5.23 14.15
N LYS A 177 -8.15 4.30 13.29
CA LYS A 177 -8.38 2.88 13.63
C LYS A 177 -7.52 1.97 12.76
N VAL A 178 -7.08 0.83 13.30
CA VAL A 178 -6.31 -0.15 12.55
C VAL A 178 -7.23 -1.09 11.77
N ASP A 179 -7.05 -1.13 10.46
CA ASP A 179 -7.72 -2.06 9.56
C ASP A 179 -6.77 -3.20 9.16
N VAL A 180 -7.30 -4.42 9.06
CA VAL A 180 -6.63 -5.58 8.48
C VAL A 180 -7.47 -6.05 7.30
N LEU A 181 -6.98 -5.82 6.09
CA LEU A 181 -7.75 -5.97 4.85
C LEU A 181 -7.03 -6.89 3.86
N PRO A 182 -7.75 -7.66 3.02
CA PRO A 182 -7.12 -8.35 1.91
C PRO A 182 -6.48 -7.35 0.95
N ILE A 183 -5.32 -7.68 0.40
CA ILE A 183 -4.76 -6.89 -0.71
C ILE A 183 -5.64 -7.02 -1.95
N ASN A 184 -5.62 -6.01 -2.81
CA ASN A 184 -6.39 -5.96 -4.05
C ASN A 184 -7.92 -5.96 -3.87
N ALA A 185 -8.41 -5.64 -2.66
CA ALA A 185 -9.84 -5.63 -2.34
C ALA A 185 -10.51 -4.25 -2.50
N ASN A 186 -9.78 -3.25 -3.01
CA ASN A 186 -10.35 -1.94 -3.27
C ASN A 186 -11.45 -2.02 -4.34
N GLU A 187 -12.57 -1.35 -4.09
CA GLU A 187 -13.73 -1.33 -4.99
C GLU A 187 -13.46 -0.60 -6.31
N SER A 188 -12.67 0.47 -6.26
CA SER A 188 -12.30 1.27 -7.43
C SER A 188 -10.90 0.92 -7.88
N VAL A 189 -10.76 0.46 -9.14
CA VAL A 189 -9.46 0.16 -9.75
C VAL A 189 -9.08 1.32 -10.66
N TYR A 190 -8.08 2.10 -10.24
CA TYR A 190 -7.57 3.22 -11.02
C TYR A 190 -6.69 2.73 -12.18
N HIS A 191 -6.80 3.41 -13.31
CA HIS A 191 -6.01 3.14 -14.51
C HIS A 191 -4.93 4.19 -14.71
N PHE A 192 -3.71 3.71 -14.92
CA PHE A 192 -2.53 4.51 -15.21
C PHE A 192 -2.01 4.20 -16.61
N ASP A 193 -1.80 5.25 -17.43
CA ASP A 193 -1.45 5.13 -18.83
C ASP A 193 -0.36 6.13 -19.19
N GLU A 194 0.66 5.71 -19.96
CA GLU A 194 1.74 6.59 -20.43
C GLU A 194 1.24 7.74 -21.32
N ASP A 195 0.11 7.54 -21.98
CA ASP A 195 -0.48 8.57 -22.84
C ASP A 195 -1.35 9.59 -22.08
N ASP A 196 -1.60 9.38 -20.77
CA ASP A 196 -2.53 10.21 -20.00
C ASP A 196 -1.94 10.71 -18.67
N ASN A 197 -1.75 9.85 -17.71
CA ASN A 197 -1.50 10.23 -16.32
C ASN A 197 -0.24 9.63 -15.70
N LEU A 198 0.52 8.80 -16.44
CA LEU A 198 1.87 8.38 -16.06
C LEU A 198 2.91 9.29 -16.72
N THR A 199 3.86 9.78 -15.92
CA THR A 199 5.02 10.54 -16.42
C THR A 199 6.25 9.65 -16.57
N THR A 200 6.35 8.59 -15.79
CA THR A 200 7.50 7.68 -15.82
C THR A 200 7.06 6.28 -15.38
N SER A 201 7.52 5.27 -16.09
CA SER A 201 7.51 3.88 -15.67
C SER A 201 8.94 3.35 -15.65
N GLY A 202 9.32 2.65 -14.60
CA GLY A 202 10.66 2.10 -14.43
C GLY A 202 10.61 0.67 -13.91
N ASP A 203 11.55 -0.16 -14.37
CA ASP A 203 11.64 -1.55 -13.97
C ASP A 203 13.08 -1.88 -13.59
N LYS A 204 13.31 -2.08 -12.30
CA LYS A 204 14.61 -2.43 -11.74
C LYS A 204 14.67 -3.92 -11.50
N ILE A 205 15.55 -4.60 -12.22
CA ILE A 205 15.90 -5.99 -11.95
C ILE A 205 17.18 -5.99 -11.10
N SER A 206 17.17 -6.70 -9.97
CA SER A 206 18.30 -6.77 -9.06
C SER A 206 18.62 -8.21 -8.70
N THR A 207 19.91 -8.51 -8.71
CA THR A 207 20.46 -9.78 -8.20
C THR A 207 21.15 -9.59 -6.86
N ALA A 208 21.00 -8.43 -6.18
CA ALA A 208 21.74 -8.10 -4.96
C ALA A 208 21.53 -9.15 -3.85
N ASP A 209 20.28 -9.56 -3.63
CA ASP A 209 19.87 -10.50 -2.59
C ASP A 209 19.64 -11.93 -3.09
N LEU A 210 20.03 -12.18 -4.35
CA LEU A 210 19.87 -13.49 -4.98
C LEU A 210 20.66 -14.57 -4.23
N VAL A 211 20.01 -15.67 -3.91
CA VAL A 211 20.61 -16.86 -3.33
C VAL A 211 20.68 -17.94 -4.39
N THR A 212 21.90 -18.31 -4.80
CA THR A 212 22.09 -19.31 -5.87
C THR A 212 22.52 -20.69 -5.36
N ARG A 213 22.79 -20.78 -4.04
CA ARG A 213 23.13 -22.05 -3.39
C ARG A 213 22.69 -22.02 -1.93
N VAL A 214 22.09 -23.11 -1.44
CA VAL A 214 21.87 -23.31 -0.01
C VAL A 214 22.56 -24.61 0.42
N LYS A 215 23.41 -24.50 1.45
CA LYS A 215 24.08 -25.63 2.06
C LYS A 215 23.43 -25.97 3.40
N VAL A 216 22.94 -27.18 3.53
CA VAL A 216 22.36 -27.70 4.78
C VAL A 216 23.49 -28.28 5.64
N ILE A 217 23.65 -27.71 6.82
CA ILE A 217 24.64 -28.16 7.81
C ILE A 217 23.89 -28.87 8.94
N GLY A 218 24.34 -30.07 9.23
CA GLY A 218 23.78 -30.90 10.32
C GLY A 218 24.13 -30.40 11.71
N LEU A 219 23.61 -31.11 12.70
CA LEU A 219 23.85 -30.84 14.10
C LEU A 219 25.33 -30.94 14.46
N GLU A 220 25.74 -30.14 15.42
CA GLU A 220 27.09 -30.19 15.96
C GLU A 220 27.33 -31.51 16.71
N LYS A 221 28.36 -32.24 16.30
CA LYS A 221 28.79 -33.48 16.97
C LYS A 221 29.68 -33.17 18.17
N LYS A 222 29.89 -34.14 19.06
CA LYS A 222 30.78 -34.02 20.22
C LYS A 222 32.21 -33.57 19.85
N THR A 223 32.62 -33.76 18.61
CA THR A 223 33.91 -33.31 18.04
C THR A 223 33.90 -31.87 17.57
N LYS A 224 32.86 -31.08 17.85
CA LYS A 224 32.63 -29.73 17.35
C LYS A 224 32.62 -29.61 15.81
N LYS A 225 32.51 -30.74 15.09
CA LYS A 225 32.37 -30.76 13.62
C LYS A 225 30.90 -30.89 13.23
N ARG A 226 30.50 -30.10 12.24
CA ARG A 226 29.17 -30.17 11.60
C ARG A 226 29.35 -30.75 10.18
N SER A 227 28.51 -31.70 9.83
CA SER A 227 28.54 -32.35 8.50
C SER A 227 27.68 -31.55 7.52
N VAL A 228 28.08 -31.48 6.26
CA VAL A 228 27.20 -31.05 5.18
C VAL A 228 26.22 -32.18 4.91
N GLU A 229 24.94 -31.95 5.04
CA GLU A 229 23.88 -32.95 4.81
C GLU A 229 23.28 -32.82 3.40
N ALA A 230 23.22 -31.59 2.86
CA ALA A 230 22.83 -31.35 1.48
C ALA A 230 23.46 -30.05 0.94
N THR A 231 23.56 -29.95 -0.37
CA THR A 231 23.85 -28.73 -1.10
C THR A 231 22.81 -28.64 -2.21
N LEU A 232 22.05 -27.55 -2.25
CA LEU A 232 21.03 -27.28 -3.25
C LEU A 232 21.48 -26.11 -4.09
N ASP A 233 21.55 -26.30 -5.40
CA ASP A 233 21.91 -25.27 -6.36
C ASP A 233 20.67 -24.76 -7.09
N GLY A 234 20.56 -23.45 -7.19
CA GLY A 234 19.62 -22.73 -8.03
C GLY A 234 20.31 -22.13 -9.24
N LYS A 235 20.09 -20.86 -9.55
CA LYS A 235 20.64 -20.13 -10.72
C LYS A 235 22.10 -19.73 -10.54
N THR A 236 23.01 -20.72 -10.55
CA THR A 236 24.45 -20.51 -10.34
C THR A 236 25.14 -19.78 -11.50
N GLU A 237 24.48 -19.58 -12.64
CA GLU A 237 24.96 -18.73 -13.74
C GLU A 237 25.18 -17.27 -13.33
N TYR A 238 24.49 -16.79 -12.27
CA TYR A 238 24.75 -15.48 -11.66
C TYR A 238 25.92 -15.46 -10.65
N GLY A 239 26.68 -16.55 -10.58
CA GLY A 239 27.73 -16.77 -9.59
C GLY A 239 27.20 -17.48 -8.34
N ILE A 240 28.13 -18.05 -7.54
CA ILE A 240 27.77 -18.79 -6.34
C ILE A 240 27.59 -17.80 -5.19
N ARG A 241 26.34 -17.60 -4.76
CA ARG A 241 25.93 -16.83 -3.58
C ARG A 241 25.27 -17.78 -2.60
N GLN A 242 26.08 -18.28 -1.66
CA GLN A 242 25.69 -19.37 -0.79
C GLN A 242 25.12 -18.85 0.53
N ARG A 243 23.97 -19.41 0.94
CA ARG A 243 23.46 -19.36 2.31
C ARG A 243 23.65 -20.70 3.01
N ILE A 244 23.70 -20.65 4.33
CA ILE A 244 23.77 -21.84 5.18
C ILE A 244 22.43 -21.96 5.92
N TYR A 245 21.81 -23.12 5.82
CA TYR A 245 20.74 -23.54 6.69
C TYR A 245 21.31 -24.53 7.73
N THR A 246 21.22 -24.20 8.99
CA THR A 246 21.65 -25.10 10.07
C THR A 246 20.42 -25.88 10.58
N ARG A 247 20.47 -27.20 10.47
CA ARG A 247 19.39 -28.06 10.97
C ARG A 247 19.22 -27.91 12.47
N SER A 248 17.98 -27.70 12.93
CA SER A 248 17.67 -27.72 14.36
C SER A 248 17.63 -29.17 14.91
N SER A 249 17.62 -29.30 16.25
CA SER A 249 17.48 -30.62 16.90
C SER A 249 16.15 -31.29 16.61
N ASP A 250 15.13 -30.50 16.33
CA ASP A 250 13.75 -30.94 16.15
C ASP A 250 13.43 -31.27 14.69
N ASP A 251 14.32 -30.89 13.76
CA ASP A 251 14.17 -31.15 12.34
C ASP A 251 14.76 -32.51 11.94
N THR A 252 14.05 -33.21 11.06
CA THR A 252 14.63 -34.30 10.28
C THR A 252 15.50 -33.74 9.15
N ALA A 253 16.41 -34.52 8.59
CA ALA A 253 17.22 -34.11 7.43
C ALA A 253 16.33 -33.76 6.20
N ALA A 254 15.18 -34.40 6.06
CA ALA A 254 14.21 -34.11 4.98
C ALA A 254 13.56 -32.73 5.19
N GLN A 255 13.16 -32.39 6.41
CA GLN A 255 12.61 -31.07 6.72
C GLN A 255 13.62 -29.96 6.53
N ALA A 256 14.88 -30.16 6.96
CA ALA A 256 15.95 -29.20 6.74
C ALA A 256 16.25 -29.00 5.23
N LYS A 257 16.20 -30.07 4.42
CA LYS A 257 16.35 -29.96 2.96
C LYS A 257 15.17 -29.20 2.34
N SER A 258 13.94 -29.45 2.80
CA SER A 258 12.74 -28.74 2.33
C SER A 258 12.79 -27.25 2.66
N ALA A 259 13.25 -26.88 3.87
CA ALA A 259 13.44 -25.49 4.26
C ALA A 259 14.54 -24.79 3.43
N ALA A 260 15.62 -25.51 3.09
CA ALA A 260 16.66 -25.02 2.19
C ALA A 260 16.12 -24.79 0.76
N GLN A 261 15.27 -25.71 0.25
CA GLN A 261 14.60 -25.53 -1.03
C GLN A 261 13.69 -24.31 -1.02
N LYS A 262 12.90 -24.14 0.02
CA LYS A 262 12.06 -22.96 0.20
C LYS A 262 12.87 -21.66 0.12
N THR A 263 14.06 -21.61 0.72
CA THR A 263 14.95 -20.45 0.61
C THR A 263 15.36 -20.16 -0.86
N LEU A 264 15.60 -21.20 -1.66
CA LEU A 264 15.85 -21.04 -3.10
C LEU A 264 14.61 -20.61 -3.86
N ASP A 265 13.44 -21.13 -3.52
CA ASP A 265 12.17 -20.75 -4.18
C ASP A 265 11.83 -19.27 -3.91
N GLU A 266 12.11 -18.78 -2.70
CA GLU A 266 11.83 -17.39 -2.30
C GLU A 266 12.89 -16.38 -2.78
N LYS A 267 14.17 -16.79 -2.85
CA LYS A 267 15.32 -15.89 -3.09
C LYS A 267 16.22 -16.31 -4.24
N GLY A 268 15.84 -17.34 -4.97
CA GLY A 268 16.61 -17.89 -6.09
C GLY A 268 16.37 -17.20 -7.43
N GLU A 269 15.47 -16.23 -7.46
CA GLU A 269 15.17 -15.42 -8.64
C GLU A 269 15.64 -13.97 -8.45
N PRO A 270 16.10 -13.30 -9.53
CA PRO A 270 16.30 -11.85 -9.47
C PRO A 270 15.03 -11.13 -9.03
N THR A 271 15.15 -10.22 -8.10
CA THR A 271 14.03 -9.39 -7.66
C THR A 271 13.70 -8.36 -8.74
N ARG A 272 12.41 -8.18 -9.03
CA ARG A 272 11.91 -7.15 -9.95
C ARG A 272 11.11 -6.13 -9.16
N LYS A 273 11.48 -4.86 -9.30
CA LYS A 273 10.79 -3.74 -8.66
C LYS A 273 10.33 -2.75 -9.73
N THR A 274 9.04 -2.74 -9.97
CA THR A 274 8.41 -1.81 -10.92
C THR A 274 7.97 -0.55 -10.18
N THR A 275 8.38 0.61 -10.69
CA THR A 275 8.02 1.91 -10.14
C THR A 275 7.23 2.70 -11.19
N LEU A 276 6.11 3.27 -10.76
CA LEU A 276 5.25 4.13 -11.58
C LEU A 276 5.20 5.52 -10.95
N LYS A 277 5.41 6.57 -11.74
CA LYS A 277 5.24 7.96 -11.30
C LYS A 277 4.22 8.65 -12.20
N GLY A 278 3.30 9.40 -11.62
CA GLY A 278 2.25 10.09 -12.38
C GLY A 278 1.54 11.16 -11.57
N ALA A 279 0.39 11.58 -12.10
CA ALA A 279 -0.50 12.51 -11.43
C ALA A 279 -0.98 11.94 -10.09
N ASP A 280 -1.06 12.78 -9.06
CA ASP A 280 -1.47 12.35 -7.73
C ASP A 280 -2.96 11.99 -7.67
N LEU A 281 -3.23 10.79 -7.19
CA LEU A 281 -4.55 10.32 -6.81
C LEU A 281 -4.52 10.02 -5.30
N PRO A 282 -4.93 10.97 -4.45
CA PRO A 282 -4.64 10.98 -3.01
C PRO A 282 -5.23 9.80 -2.23
N PHE A 283 -6.15 9.03 -2.82
CA PHE A 283 -6.81 7.90 -2.18
C PHE A 283 -6.22 6.54 -2.52
N ILE A 284 -5.18 6.51 -3.35
CA ILE A 284 -4.44 5.26 -3.60
C ILE A 284 -3.57 4.94 -2.40
N ARG A 285 -3.65 3.70 -1.95
CA ARG A 285 -2.98 3.24 -0.74
C ARG A 285 -2.21 1.95 -0.98
N LYS A 286 -1.29 1.66 -0.08
CA LYS A 286 -0.63 0.35 -0.03
C LYS A 286 -1.67 -0.78 0.07
N GLY A 287 -1.50 -1.83 -0.72
CA GLY A 287 -2.41 -2.96 -0.82
C GLY A 287 -3.51 -2.81 -1.88
N ASP A 288 -3.65 -1.65 -2.48
CA ASP A 288 -4.66 -1.42 -3.52
C ASP A 288 -4.27 -2.06 -4.85
N LYS A 289 -5.28 -2.46 -5.60
CA LYS A 289 -5.18 -2.93 -6.99
C LYS A 289 -5.31 -1.76 -7.93
N ILE A 290 -4.39 -1.68 -8.90
CA ILE A 290 -4.43 -0.72 -10.00
C ILE A 290 -4.29 -1.44 -11.34
N ARG A 291 -4.62 -0.77 -12.43
CA ARG A 291 -4.32 -1.19 -13.80
C ARG A 291 -3.26 -0.24 -14.36
N ALA A 292 -2.16 -0.78 -14.83
CA ALA A 292 -1.11 0.00 -15.50
C ALA A 292 -1.01 -0.38 -16.98
N ALA A 293 -0.88 0.62 -17.84
CA ALA A 293 -0.59 0.49 -19.27
C ALA A 293 0.62 1.36 -19.61
N ALA A 294 1.79 0.77 -19.48
CA ALA A 294 3.07 1.41 -19.74
C ALA A 294 4.00 0.43 -20.46
N ARG A 295 5.06 0.95 -21.07
CA ARG A 295 6.05 0.13 -21.77
C ARG A 295 6.67 -0.95 -20.88
N THR A 296 6.86 -0.64 -19.58
CA THR A 296 7.49 -1.55 -18.60
C THR A 296 6.49 -2.49 -17.95
N VAL A 297 5.18 -2.16 -17.97
CA VAL A 297 4.13 -2.97 -17.35
C VAL A 297 2.80 -2.73 -18.06
N ASN A 298 2.14 -3.82 -18.44
CA ASN A 298 0.79 -3.77 -19.03
C ASN A 298 -0.06 -4.84 -18.35
N GLY A 299 -0.82 -4.46 -17.31
CA GLY A 299 -1.61 -5.42 -16.55
C GLY A 299 -2.09 -4.86 -15.21
N PHE A 300 -2.71 -5.74 -14.43
CA PHE A 300 -3.07 -5.42 -13.07
C PHE A 300 -1.85 -5.48 -12.15
N CYS A 301 -1.80 -4.57 -11.19
CA CYS A 301 -0.72 -4.50 -10.21
C CYS A 301 -1.29 -4.32 -8.82
N THR A 302 -0.56 -4.84 -7.82
CA THR A 302 -0.75 -4.48 -6.41
C THR A 302 0.20 -3.35 -6.05
N VAL A 303 -0.29 -2.32 -5.40
CA VAL A 303 0.52 -1.25 -4.83
C VAL A 303 1.23 -1.79 -3.58
N LEU A 304 2.56 -1.94 -3.63
CA LEU A 304 3.38 -2.36 -2.50
C LEU A 304 3.75 -1.19 -1.58
N GLY A 305 3.88 -0.01 -2.16
CA GLY A 305 4.09 1.24 -1.45
C GLY A 305 3.75 2.41 -2.35
N VAL A 306 3.34 3.52 -1.75
CA VAL A 306 2.97 4.75 -2.43
C VAL A 306 3.50 5.96 -1.67
N GLN A 307 4.00 6.93 -2.42
CA GLN A 307 4.40 8.24 -1.93
C GLN A 307 3.66 9.32 -2.71
N HIS A 308 2.95 10.17 -1.99
CA HIS A 308 2.20 11.31 -2.51
C HIS A 308 2.95 12.60 -2.25
N ASP A 309 3.03 13.45 -3.24
CA ASP A 309 3.61 14.79 -3.20
C ASP A 309 2.52 15.80 -3.58
N ALA A 310 1.82 16.29 -2.56
CA ALA A 310 0.71 17.22 -2.76
C ALA A 310 1.18 18.57 -3.32
N ALA A 311 2.39 19.00 -2.99
CA ALA A 311 2.96 20.26 -3.49
C ALA A 311 3.13 20.24 -5.01
N ASN A 312 3.63 19.12 -5.54
CA ASN A 312 3.86 18.93 -6.98
C ASN A 312 2.68 18.20 -7.67
N ARG A 313 1.68 17.78 -6.93
CA ARG A 313 0.54 16.98 -7.43
C ARG A 313 0.97 15.73 -8.18
N THR A 314 1.98 15.07 -7.66
CA THR A 314 2.51 13.82 -8.21
C THR A 314 2.55 12.73 -7.16
N MET A 315 2.50 11.48 -7.60
CA MET A 315 2.75 10.34 -6.72
C MET A 315 3.70 9.37 -7.39
N THR A 316 4.37 8.58 -6.55
CA THR A 316 5.24 7.49 -6.96
C THR A 316 4.78 6.21 -6.28
N MET A 317 4.57 5.17 -7.05
CA MET A 317 4.15 3.85 -6.56
C MET A 317 5.22 2.81 -6.85
N THR A 318 5.50 1.95 -5.88
CA THR A 318 6.15 0.66 -6.12
C THR A 318 5.06 -0.38 -6.26
N VAL A 319 5.11 -1.18 -7.33
CA VAL A 319 4.04 -2.13 -7.64
C VAL A 319 4.57 -3.54 -7.90
N LYS A 320 3.75 -4.53 -7.57
CA LYS A 320 3.92 -5.94 -7.96
C LYS A 320 2.97 -6.23 -9.11
N VAL A 321 3.50 -6.66 -10.24
CA VAL A 321 2.70 -7.05 -11.39
C VAL A 321 2.01 -8.39 -11.07
N LEU A 322 0.69 -8.44 -11.21
CA LEU A 322 -0.14 -9.63 -10.94
C LEU A 322 -0.25 -10.56 -12.14
N GLY A 323 0.01 -10.07 -13.32
CA GLY A 323 -0.02 -10.76 -14.59
C GLY A 323 -0.19 -9.74 -15.70
N GLU A 324 0.43 -9.99 -16.83
CA GLU A 324 0.13 -9.24 -18.05
C GLU A 324 -1.25 -9.68 -18.56
N ASP A 325 -2.01 -8.75 -19.10
CA ASP A 325 -3.20 -9.12 -19.88
C ASP A 325 -2.71 -9.91 -21.10
N SER A 326 -2.68 -11.23 -21.00
CA SER A 326 -2.39 -12.04 -22.18
C SER A 326 -3.41 -11.71 -23.27
N ALA A 327 -2.91 -11.41 -24.44
CA ALA A 327 -3.75 -11.13 -25.62
C ALA A 327 -4.67 -12.34 -26.01
N GLU A 328 -4.65 -13.43 -25.24
CA GLU A 328 -5.37 -14.68 -25.52
C GLU A 328 -6.64 -14.91 -24.68
N SER A 329 -7.04 -14.00 -23.77
CA SER A 329 -8.34 -14.17 -23.10
C SER A 329 -9.54 -13.58 -23.86
N LYS A 330 -9.44 -13.44 -25.18
CA LYS A 330 -10.58 -13.15 -26.04
C LYS A 330 -11.29 -14.45 -26.44
N LYS A 331 -11.93 -15.11 -25.45
CA LYS A 331 -13.08 -15.98 -25.74
C LYS A 331 -13.92 -16.16 -24.48
N GLY A 332 -15.04 -15.40 -24.43
CA GLY A 332 -16.19 -15.76 -23.60
C GLY A 332 -16.33 -15.03 -22.29
N SER A 333 -16.47 -13.70 -22.30
CA SER A 333 -17.43 -12.92 -21.52
C SER A 333 -17.43 -11.48 -22.03
N ASP A 334 -18.58 -10.92 -22.30
CA ASP A 334 -18.77 -9.51 -22.72
C ASP A 334 -18.53 -8.52 -21.55
N GLU A 335 -17.59 -8.80 -20.68
CA GLU A 335 -17.32 -7.94 -19.53
C GLU A 335 -16.32 -6.83 -19.90
N TYR A 336 -16.74 -5.57 -19.72
CA TYR A 336 -15.90 -4.40 -19.93
C TYR A 336 -14.76 -4.34 -18.91
N LYS A 337 -13.61 -3.83 -19.34
CA LYS A 337 -12.40 -3.67 -18.51
C LYS A 337 -11.96 -2.22 -18.47
N VAL A 338 -11.33 -1.85 -17.38
CA VAL A 338 -10.62 -0.56 -17.28
C VAL A 338 -9.55 -0.50 -18.37
N GLY A 339 -9.52 0.59 -19.12
CA GLY A 339 -8.65 0.76 -20.29
C GLY A 339 -9.34 0.47 -21.64
N ASP A 340 -10.50 -0.18 -21.65
CA ASP A 340 -11.24 -0.40 -22.89
C ASP A 340 -11.64 0.93 -23.52
N VAL A 341 -11.40 1.06 -24.82
CA VAL A 341 -11.98 2.13 -25.64
C VAL A 341 -13.33 1.67 -26.14
N VAL A 342 -14.34 2.44 -25.83
CA VAL A 342 -15.74 2.14 -26.11
C VAL A 342 -16.39 3.25 -26.91
N ASN A 343 -17.44 2.92 -27.62
CA ASN A 343 -18.28 3.88 -28.33
C ASN A 343 -19.40 4.34 -27.37
N PHE A 344 -19.22 5.51 -26.73
CA PHE A 344 -20.25 6.10 -25.91
C PHE A 344 -21.42 6.54 -26.79
N ALA A 345 -22.62 6.10 -26.44
CA ALA A 345 -23.83 6.37 -27.25
C ALA A 345 -24.38 7.79 -27.07
N GLY A 346 -23.76 8.59 -26.20
CA GLY A 346 -24.28 9.89 -25.81
C GLY A 346 -25.19 9.81 -24.58
N GLY A 347 -25.65 10.96 -24.10
CA GLY A 347 -26.60 11.03 -22.98
C GLY A 347 -26.01 11.61 -21.71
N SER A 348 -26.32 10.99 -20.57
CA SER A 348 -25.98 11.52 -19.25
C SER A 348 -24.65 11.01 -18.72
N HIS A 349 -23.94 11.87 -17.97
CA HIS A 349 -22.89 11.43 -17.06
C HIS A 349 -23.09 12.03 -15.65
N TYR A 350 -22.46 11.42 -14.66
CA TYR A 350 -22.60 11.74 -13.25
C TYR A 350 -21.24 12.05 -12.64
N LYS A 351 -21.19 12.91 -11.60
CA LYS A 351 -19.94 13.24 -10.91
C LYS A 351 -19.41 12.10 -10.05
N THR A 352 -20.31 11.32 -9.46
CA THR A 352 -19.96 10.14 -8.67
C THR A 352 -20.75 8.92 -9.12
N ALA A 353 -20.26 7.72 -8.75
CA ALA A 353 -20.90 6.45 -9.07
C ALA A 353 -22.28 6.24 -8.42
N THR A 354 -22.71 7.10 -7.52
CA THR A 354 -23.95 6.97 -6.76
C THR A 354 -24.88 8.17 -6.85
N ASP A 355 -24.53 9.20 -7.62
CA ASP A 355 -25.31 10.43 -7.74
C ASP A 355 -26.75 10.14 -8.24
N THR A 356 -27.67 10.98 -7.81
CA THR A 356 -29.07 10.92 -8.27
C THR A 356 -29.37 11.94 -9.36
N GLN A 357 -28.51 12.94 -9.53
CA GLN A 357 -28.62 13.98 -10.56
C GLN A 357 -27.44 13.91 -11.51
N ALA A 358 -27.73 13.93 -12.81
CA ALA A 358 -26.68 13.97 -13.83
C ALA A 358 -25.93 15.32 -13.80
N ALA A 359 -24.63 15.25 -14.03
CA ALA A 359 -23.80 16.44 -14.23
C ALA A 359 -24.05 17.07 -15.60
N SER A 360 -24.38 16.25 -16.60
CA SER A 360 -24.87 16.67 -17.92
C SER A 360 -25.76 15.58 -18.49
N THR A 361 -26.77 15.95 -19.29
CA THR A 361 -27.80 15.02 -19.79
C THR A 361 -27.78 14.83 -21.31
N ASN A 362 -27.07 15.64 -22.07
CA ASN A 362 -27.13 15.66 -23.53
C ASN A 362 -25.74 15.66 -24.17
N LEU A 363 -24.87 14.76 -23.70
CA LEU A 363 -23.55 14.60 -24.30
C LEU A 363 -23.66 13.92 -25.66
N SER A 364 -22.86 14.38 -26.62
CA SER A 364 -22.76 13.74 -27.94
C SER A 364 -22.12 12.36 -27.85
N PRO A 365 -22.49 11.42 -28.75
CA PRO A 365 -21.78 10.16 -28.87
C PRO A 365 -20.35 10.35 -29.36
N GLY A 366 -19.49 9.38 -29.02
CA GLY A 366 -18.09 9.40 -29.45
C GLY A 366 -17.24 8.36 -28.72
N LYS A 367 -15.99 8.25 -29.12
CA LYS A 367 -15.04 7.35 -28.47
C LYS A 367 -14.65 7.82 -27.09
N ALA A 368 -14.73 6.91 -26.12
CA ALA A 368 -14.36 7.15 -24.75
C ALA A 368 -13.58 5.95 -24.17
N LYS A 369 -12.78 6.20 -23.15
CA LYS A 369 -11.99 5.18 -22.44
C LYS A 369 -12.60 4.93 -21.07
N ILE A 370 -12.76 3.68 -20.70
CA ILE A 370 -13.16 3.27 -19.35
C ILE A 370 -11.96 3.46 -18.43
N THR A 371 -12.08 4.32 -17.44
CA THR A 371 -10.99 4.64 -16.51
C THR A 371 -11.19 4.05 -15.12
N ILE A 372 -12.45 3.84 -14.71
CA ILE A 372 -12.79 3.21 -13.42
C ILE A 372 -14.00 2.30 -13.62
N ILE A 373 -14.00 1.16 -12.94
CA ILE A 373 -15.18 0.28 -12.83
C ILE A 373 -15.50 0.08 -11.36
N LYS A 374 -16.75 0.39 -10.98
CA LYS A 374 -17.28 0.18 -9.62
C LYS A 374 -18.48 -0.74 -9.67
N LYS A 375 -18.21 -2.07 -9.60
CA LYS A 375 -19.26 -3.09 -9.66
C LYS A 375 -20.32 -2.89 -8.57
N GLY A 376 -21.59 -3.00 -8.93
CA GLY A 376 -22.71 -2.83 -8.01
C GLY A 376 -23.09 -1.38 -7.70
N ALA A 377 -22.35 -0.39 -8.20
CA ALA A 377 -22.76 1.01 -8.10
C ALA A 377 -23.90 1.32 -9.07
N LYS A 378 -24.65 2.41 -8.80
CA LYS A 378 -25.73 2.88 -9.66
C LYS A 378 -25.23 3.25 -11.03
N HIS A 379 -24.05 3.88 -11.14
CA HIS A 379 -23.35 4.23 -12.37
C HIS A 379 -21.98 3.55 -12.33
N PRO A 380 -21.86 2.31 -12.86
CA PRO A 380 -20.70 1.47 -12.56
C PRO A 380 -19.44 1.79 -13.36
N TYR A 381 -19.50 2.61 -14.42
CA TYR A 381 -18.38 2.88 -15.30
C TYR A 381 -18.04 4.36 -15.34
N HIS A 382 -16.77 4.70 -15.17
CA HIS A 382 -16.28 6.06 -15.40
C HIS A 382 -15.63 6.12 -16.78
N LEU A 383 -16.11 7.05 -17.62
CA LEU A 383 -15.62 7.28 -18.96
C LEU A 383 -14.89 8.61 -19.08
N ILE A 384 -13.82 8.62 -19.89
CA ILE A 384 -13.14 9.83 -20.35
C ILE A 384 -13.14 9.83 -21.88
N TYR A 385 -13.53 10.92 -22.50
CA TYR A 385 -13.49 11.11 -23.96
C TYR A 385 -12.08 10.87 -24.52
N GLN A 386 -12.00 10.33 -25.72
CA GLN A 386 -10.75 10.19 -26.49
C GLN A 386 -10.52 11.38 -27.42
N ASN A 387 -11.60 11.97 -27.91
CA ASN A 387 -11.55 13.14 -28.78
C ASN A 387 -12.61 14.15 -28.31
N TRP A 388 -12.15 15.33 -27.86
CA TRP A 388 -13.00 16.41 -27.39
C TRP A 388 -13.99 16.91 -28.46
N ALA A 389 -13.62 16.83 -29.73
CA ALA A 389 -14.49 17.28 -30.82
C ALA A 389 -15.67 16.34 -31.06
N GLU A 390 -15.61 15.09 -30.61
CA GLU A 390 -16.69 14.10 -30.78
C GLU A 390 -17.61 14.06 -29.56
N THR A 391 -17.04 13.92 -28.37
CA THR A 391 -17.81 13.83 -27.13
C THR A 391 -17.05 14.51 -25.99
N HIS A 392 -17.80 14.99 -24.98
CA HIS A 392 -17.26 15.61 -23.79
C HIS A 392 -17.52 14.75 -22.54
N VAL A 393 -17.74 13.42 -22.73
CA VAL A 393 -17.99 12.55 -21.60
C VAL A 393 -16.77 12.49 -20.67
N TYR A 394 -16.98 12.91 -19.44
CA TYR A 394 -15.99 12.86 -18.38
C TYR A 394 -16.72 12.63 -17.05
N GLY A 395 -16.93 11.37 -16.70
CA GLY A 395 -17.67 11.04 -15.49
C GLY A 395 -18.26 9.63 -15.51
N TRP A 396 -19.08 9.36 -14.52
CA TRP A 396 -19.72 8.07 -14.34
C TRP A 396 -20.94 7.93 -15.24
N VAL A 397 -21.14 6.75 -15.81
CA VAL A 397 -22.25 6.44 -16.71
C VAL A 397 -22.90 5.11 -16.34
N ASP A 398 -24.15 4.95 -16.79
CA ASP A 398 -24.90 3.72 -16.61
C ASP A 398 -24.38 2.59 -17.52
N ASP A 399 -24.56 1.36 -17.07
CA ASP A 399 -24.38 0.19 -17.92
C ASP A 399 -25.31 0.24 -19.13
N GLY A 400 -24.80 -0.18 -20.30
CA GLY A 400 -25.54 -0.13 -21.55
C GLY A 400 -25.54 1.24 -22.26
N THR A 401 -24.88 2.28 -21.73
CA THR A 401 -24.74 3.59 -22.41
C THR A 401 -23.57 3.64 -23.38
N PHE A 402 -22.85 2.55 -23.57
CA PHE A 402 -21.71 2.41 -24.49
C PHE A 402 -21.57 0.97 -24.98
N SER A 403 -20.81 0.78 -26.05
CA SER A 403 -20.50 -0.53 -26.66
C SER A 403 -19.03 -0.61 -27.07
N LYS A 404 -18.49 -1.81 -27.22
CA LYS A 404 -17.16 -2.04 -27.82
C LYS A 404 -17.15 -1.78 -29.32
#